data_187823039ad1452abed614da1c5147e9
#
_entry.id   187823039ad1452abed614da1c5147e9
#
_cell.length_a   1.000
_cell.length_b   1.000
_cell.length_c   1.000
_cell.angle_alpha   90.00
_cell.angle_beta   90.00
_cell.angle_gamma   90.00
#
_symmetry.space_group_name_H-M   'P 1'
#
loop_
_entity.id
_entity.type
_entity.pdbx_description
1 polymer ?
#
loop_
_entity_poly.entity_id
_entity_poly.type
_entity_poly.pdbx_seq_one_letter_code
_entity_poly.pdbx_strand_id
1 'polypeptide(L)'
;LRKKKKRNLQKSVKQGAFWCKMWYLIKVFKNKMRHTARKRRGKYMTLETGIRGEQSVLVTAANTAKTMGSGTLEVFATPALVALAEKTCWMSVADALGEGNGSVGTKLELEHTAPTPVGMTVTCESELVAVEGRKLTFKVALHDEKGPVGGGTHERFVVNDAKFAAKAEAKKG
;
A
#
# COMPACT_ATOMS: atom_id res chain seq x y z
N LEU A 1 54.43 21.51 -2.66
CA LEU A 1 53.38 21.38 -1.65
C LEU A 1 51.98 21.31 -2.25
N ARG A 2 51.61 22.10 -3.28
CA ARG A 2 50.25 22.07 -3.94
C ARG A 2 49.91 20.74 -4.64
N LYS A 3 50.86 20.05 -5.28
CA LYS A 3 50.58 18.75 -5.98
C LYS A 3 50.31 17.58 -5.03
N LYS A 4 50.90 17.58 -3.83
CA LYS A 4 50.71 16.53 -2.81
C LYS A 4 49.33 16.65 -2.15
N LYS A 5 48.81 17.87 -1.94
CA LYS A 5 47.48 18.15 -1.37
C LYS A 5 46.34 17.71 -2.33
N LYS A 6 46.49 17.93 -3.66
CA LYS A 6 45.50 17.47 -4.67
C LYS A 6 45.41 15.95 -4.78
N ARG A 7 46.55 15.21 -4.68
CA ARG A 7 46.56 13.73 -4.71
C ARG A 7 45.85 13.13 -3.47
N ASN A 8 45.99 13.72 -2.30
CA ASN A 8 45.34 13.21 -1.10
C ASN A 8 43.83 13.49 -1.12
N LEU A 9 43.36 14.61 -1.68
CA LEU A 9 41.93 14.91 -1.84
C LEU A 9 41.27 13.94 -2.82
N GLN A 10 41.93 13.62 -3.95
CA GLN A 10 41.40 12.65 -4.92
C GLN A 10 41.33 11.21 -4.37
N LYS A 11 42.25 10.81 -3.48
CA LYS A 11 42.18 9.51 -2.80
C LYS A 11 41.02 9.44 -1.81
N SER A 12 40.78 10.50 -1.05
CA SER A 12 39.66 10.57 -0.09
C SER A 12 38.29 10.50 -0.76
N VAL A 13 38.11 11.21 -1.90
CA VAL A 13 36.85 11.20 -2.66
C VAL A 13 36.59 9.82 -3.29
N LYS A 14 37.64 9.15 -3.81
CA LYS A 14 37.49 7.79 -4.36
C LYS A 14 37.18 6.75 -3.28
N GLN A 15 37.73 6.89 -2.06
CA GLN A 15 37.41 6.02 -0.94
C GLN A 15 35.96 6.24 -0.46
N GLY A 16 35.47 7.48 -0.33
CA GLY A 16 34.08 7.76 0.04
C GLY A 16 33.08 7.20 -0.95
N ALA A 17 33.33 7.35 -2.26
CA ALA A 17 32.47 6.78 -3.31
C ALA A 17 32.46 5.24 -3.31
N PHE A 18 33.62 4.61 -3.01
CA PHE A 18 33.71 3.16 -2.89
C PHE A 18 32.90 2.62 -1.70
N TRP A 19 32.98 3.26 -0.53
CA TRP A 19 32.21 2.89 0.66
C TRP A 19 30.71 3.09 0.48
N CYS A 20 30.29 4.17 -0.18
CA CYS A 20 28.87 4.44 -0.48
C CYS A 20 28.30 3.36 -1.44
N LYS A 21 29.06 2.99 -2.48
CA LYS A 21 28.66 1.95 -3.44
C LYS A 21 28.62 0.54 -2.80
N MET A 22 29.58 0.26 -1.91
CA MET A 22 29.62 -1.00 -1.17
C MET A 22 28.47 -1.08 -0.14
N TRP A 23 28.13 0.01 0.54
CA TRP A 23 27.02 0.07 1.47
C TRP A 23 25.67 -0.09 0.76
N TYR A 24 25.51 0.52 -0.42
CA TYR A 24 24.33 0.32 -1.28
C TYR A 24 24.20 -1.13 -1.73
N LEU A 25 25.29 -1.77 -2.19
CA LEU A 25 25.30 -3.17 -2.58
C LEU A 25 25.00 -4.12 -1.42
N ILE A 26 25.52 -3.85 -0.21
CA ILE A 26 25.21 -4.61 1.00
C ILE A 26 23.73 -4.47 1.37
N LYS A 27 23.15 -3.28 1.23
CA LYS A 27 21.73 -3.02 1.51
C LYS A 27 20.82 -3.74 0.51
N VAL A 28 21.17 -3.71 -0.79
CA VAL A 28 20.46 -4.44 -1.86
C VAL A 28 20.60 -5.96 -1.67
N PHE A 29 21.81 -6.44 -1.31
CA PHE A 29 22.06 -7.87 -1.09
C PHE A 29 21.35 -8.38 0.18
N LYS A 30 21.33 -7.61 1.28
CA LYS A 30 20.54 -7.92 2.49
C LYS A 30 19.04 -7.94 2.22
N ASN A 31 18.51 -7.03 1.39
CA ASN A 31 17.12 -7.05 0.96
C ASN A 31 16.82 -8.28 0.08
N LYS A 32 17.72 -8.60 -0.88
CA LYS A 32 17.57 -9.78 -1.74
C LYS A 32 17.66 -11.08 -0.93
N MET A 33 18.56 -11.15 0.08
CA MET A 33 18.67 -12.29 0.98
C MET A 33 17.45 -12.42 1.93
N ARG A 34 16.87 -11.29 2.38
CA ARG A 34 15.61 -11.33 3.15
C ARG A 34 14.46 -11.85 2.30
N HIS A 35 14.37 -11.47 1.02
CA HIS A 35 13.38 -12.01 0.08
C HIS A 35 13.61 -13.50 -0.22
N THR A 36 14.86 -13.95 -0.39
CA THR A 36 15.16 -15.36 -0.67
C THR A 36 15.07 -16.25 0.58
N ALA A 37 15.40 -15.76 1.77
CA ALA A 37 15.21 -16.48 3.03
C ALA A 37 13.71 -16.62 3.39
N ARG A 38 12.88 -15.63 3.04
CA ARG A 38 11.43 -15.66 3.15
C ARG A 38 10.81 -16.70 2.18
N LYS A 39 11.39 -16.87 0.97
CA LYS A 39 10.95 -17.86 -0.04
C LYS A 39 11.29 -19.32 0.33
N ARG A 40 12.23 -19.56 1.28
CA ARG A 40 12.65 -20.91 1.71
C ARG A 40 11.88 -21.46 2.91
N ARG A 41 11.07 -20.66 3.60
CA ARG A 41 10.14 -21.14 4.59
C ARG A 41 8.78 -21.35 3.93
N GLY A 42 8.57 -22.52 3.36
CA GLY A 42 7.27 -23.05 2.94
C GLY A 42 6.34 -23.27 4.13
N LYS A 43 6.09 -22.24 4.91
CA LYS A 43 5.06 -22.17 5.93
C LYS A 43 4.11 -21.09 5.42
N TYR A 44 2.86 -21.47 5.11
CA TYR A 44 1.78 -20.52 4.94
C TYR A 44 1.89 -19.49 6.08
N MET A 45 2.17 -18.24 5.75
CA MET A 45 2.06 -17.20 6.75
C MET A 45 0.58 -17.17 7.13
N THR A 46 0.28 -17.63 8.32
CA THR A 46 -1.07 -17.52 8.87
C THR A 46 -1.40 -16.04 8.92
N LEU A 47 -2.51 -15.65 8.28
CA LEU A 47 -3.09 -14.34 8.44
C LEU A 47 -3.45 -14.18 9.93
N GLU A 48 -2.83 -13.22 10.57
CA GLU A 48 -3.08 -12.89 11.98
C GLU A 48 -3.58 -11.47 12.10
N THR A 49 -4.41 -11.19 13.08
CA THR A 49 -4.85 -9.83 13.39
C THR A 49 -3.67 -8.92 13.75
N GLY A 50 -3.83 -7.60 13.55
CA GLY A 50 -2.78 -6.63 13.81
C GLY A 50 -1.90 -6.30 12.58
N ILE A 51 -2.13 -6.93 11.41
CA ILE A 51 -1.48 -6.50 10.15
C ILE A 51 -1.97 -5.09 9.83
N ARG A 52 -1.02 -4.18 9.61
CA ARG A 52 -1.29 -2.78 9.29
C ARG A 52 -0.85 -2.46 7.86
N GLY A 53 -1.54 -1.49 7.24
CA GLY A 53 -1.21 -0.94 5.95
C GLY A 53 -1.39 0.56 5.94
N GLU A 54 -0.64 1.24 5.07
CA GLU A 54 -0.75 2.67 4.82
C GLU A 54 -0.61 2.93 3.33
N GLN A 55 -1.47 3.78 2.79
CA GLN A 55 -1.40 4.27 1.41
C GLN A 55 -1.85 5.72 1.38
N SER A 56 -1.25 6.50 0.47
CA SER A 56 -1.61 7.90 0.28
C SER A 56 -1.95 8.17 -1.18
N VAL A 57 -2.76 9.20 -1.42
CA VAL A 57 -3.10 9.70 -2.74
C VAL A 57 -3.13 11.23 -2.74
N LEU A 58 -2.51 11.84 -3.74
CA LEU A 58 -2.64 13.27 -3.99
C LEU A 58 -4.03 13.53 -4.60
N VAL A 59 -4.75 14.50 -4.05
CA VAL A 59 -6.00 14.99 -4.65
C VAL A 59 -5.68 15.81 -5.89
N THR A 60 -6.16 15.36 -7.02
CA THR A 60 -6.00 16.00 -8.33
C THR A 60 -7.36 16.20 -8.98
N ALA A 61 -7.43 16.89 -10.11
CA ALA A 61 -8.67 17.02 -10.86
C ALA A 61 -9.31 15.67 -11.25
N ALA A 62 -8.50 14.60 -11.40
CA ALA A 62 -8.97 13.28 -11.83
C ALA A 62 -9.77 12.52 -10.76
N ASN A 63 -9.56 12.81 -9.47
CA ASN A 63 -10.21 12.11 -8.35
C ASN A 63 -11.15 13.01 -7.54
N THR A 64 -11.63 14.11 -8.15
CA THR A 64 -12.65 14.98 -7.54
C THR A 64 -14.06 14.42 -7.74
N ALA A 65 -14.98 14.81 -6.84
CA ALA A 65 -16.39 14.44 -6.93
C ALA A 65 -17.01 14.85 -8.26
N LYS A 66 -16.65 16.03 -8.78
CA LYS A 66 -17.11 16.54 -10.09
C LYS A 66 -16.67 15.64 -11.25
N THR A 67 -15.40 15.28 -11.32
CA THR A 67 -14.86 14.45 -12.41
C THR A 67 -15.34 13.01 -12.32
N MET A 68 -15.46 12.44 -11.13
CA MET A 68 -15.95 11.07 -10.91
C MET A 68 -17.49 10.96 -10.98
N GLY A 69 -18.21 12.06 -11.17
CA GLY A 69 -19.68 12.04 -11.25
C GLY A 69 -20.39 11.74 -9.94
N SER A 70 -19.70 11.87 -8.79
CA SER A 70 -20.27 11.64 -7.46
C SER A 70 -20.73 12.92 -6.75
N GLY A 71 -20.64 14.06 -7.41
CA GLY A 71 -21.06 15.38 -6.92
C GLY A 71 -20.65 16.48 -7.87
N THR A 72 -20.89 17.74 -7.48
CA THR A 72 -20.61 18.93 -8.34
C THR A 72 -19.33 19.68 -7.95
N LEU A 73 -18.70 19.34 -6.82
CA LEU A 73 -17.59 20.07 -6.24
C LEU A 73 -16.22 19.47 -6.62
N GLU A 74 -15.21 20.33 -6.67
CA GLU A 74 -13.82 19.96 -6.94
C GLU A 74 -13.07 19.62 -5.63
N VAL A 75 -13.60 18.66 -4.89
CA VAL A 75 -13.01 18.10 -3.67
C VAL A 75 -12.82 16.60 -3.85
N PHE A 76 -11.99 15.98 -3.00
CA PHE A 76 -11.76 14.54 -3.02
C PHE A 76 -13.07 13.75 -3.01
N ALA A 77 -13.23 12.85 -3.96
CA ALA A 77 -14.47 12.11 -4.16
C ALA A 77 -14.64 10.98 -3.15
N THR A 78 -15.87 10.75 -2.65
CA THR A 78 -16.17 9.58 -1.82
C THR A 78 -15.83 8.25 -2.53
N PRO A 79 -16.10 8.03 -3.82
CA PRO A 79 -15.62 6.83 -4.52
C PRO A 79 -14.09 6.68 -4.53
N ALA A 80 -13.34 7.80 -4.62
CA ALA A 80 -11.88 7.76 -4.53
C ALA A 80 -11.38 7.41 -3.13
N LEU A 81 -12.07 7.90 -2.08
CA LEU A 81 -11.82 7.55 -0.68
C LEU A 81 -12.04 6.05 -0.46
N VAL A 82 -13.13 5.49 -0.98
CA VAL A 82 -13.42 4.05 -0.94
C VAL A 82 -12.33 3.25 -1.64
N ALA A 83 -11.91 3.64 -2.85
CA ALA A 83 -10.86 2.97 -3.60
C ALA A 83 -9.51 2.99 -2.86
N LEU A 84 -9.18 4.11 -2.17
CA LEU A 84 -7.98 4.22 -1.35
C LEU A 84 -8.05 3.27 -0.14
N ALA A 85 -9.18 3.20 0.54
CA ALA A 85 -9.39 2.29 1.67
C ALA A 85 -9.27 0.81 1.23
N GLU A 86 -9.91 0.42 0.13
CA GLU A 86 -9.77 -0.92 -0.45
C GLU A 86 -8.33 -1.26 -0.79
N LYS A 87 -7.63 -0.33 -1.48
CA LYS A 87 -6.22 -0.48 -1.84
C LYS A 87 -5.35 -0.70 -0.62
N THR A 88 -5.52 0.10 0.42
CA THR A 88 -4.75 -0.01 1.66
C THR A 88 -4.92 -1.38 2.31
N CYS A 89 -6.17 -1.85 2.40
CA CYS A 89 -6.49 -3.14 3.02
C CYS A 89 -5.94 -4.32 2.22
N TRP A 90 -6.14 -4.38 0.87
CA TRP A 90 -5.67 -5.54 0.13
C TRP A 90 -4.15 -5.62 0.05
N MET A 91 -3.47 -4.47 -0.07
CA MET A 91 -2.01 -4.42 -0.11
C MET A 91 -1.38 -4.83 1.21
N SER A 92 -2.01 -4.52 2.34
CA SER A 92 -1.48 -4.86 3.67
C SER A 92 -1.35 -6.38 3.89
N VAL A 93 -2.22 -7.17 3.28
CA VAL A 93 -2.27 -8.64 3.44
C VAL A 93 -1.73 -9.42 2.25
N ALA A 94 -1.41 -8.77 1.13
CA ALA A 94 -1.03 -9.42 -0.13
C ALA A 94 0.10 -10.44 0.04
N ASP A 95 1.16 -10.08 0.75
CA ASP A 95 2.31 -10.97 1.02
C ASP A 95 1.93 -12.17 1.92
N ALA A 96 0.95 -11.99 2.82
CA ALA A 96 0.53 -13.02 3.77
C ALA A 96 -0.39 -14.07 3.14
N LEU A 97 -1.10 -13.71 2.07
CA LEU A 97 -2.00 -14.61 1.33
C LEU A 97 -1.26 -15.68 0.52
N GLY A 98 -0.01 -15.40 0.14
CA GLY A 98 0.80 -16.28 -0.70
C GLY A 98 0.44 -16.21 -2.18
N GLU A 99 1.27 -16.87 -3.01
CA GLU A 99 1.16 -16.84 -4.47
C GLU A 99 -0.16 -17.47 -4.97
N GLY A 100 -0.83 -16.81 -5.91
CA GLY A 100 -2.07 -17.25 -6.53
C GLY A 100 -3.34 -17.03 -5.69
N ASN A 101 -3.21 -16.36 -4.55
CA ASN A 101 -4.33 -15.96 -3.72
C ASN A 101 -4.40 -14.44 -3.60
N GLY A 102 -5.61 -13.92 -3.72
CA GLY A 102 -5.93 -12.52 -3.51
C GLY A 102 -7.08 -12.35 -2.54
N SER A 103 -7.57 -11.13 -2.43
CA SER A 103 -8.79 -10.85 -1.68
C SER A 103 -9.68 -9.88 -2.44
N VAL A 104 -10.98 -10.06 -2.34
CA VAL A 104 -12.01 -9.18 -2.94
C VAL A 104 -12.82 -8.50 -1.85
N GLY A 105 -13.20 -7.24 -2.07
CA GLY A 105 -14.09 -6.50 -1.17
C GLY A 105 -15.50 -7.07 -1.20
N THR A 106 -16.14 -7.18 -0.04
CA THR A 106 -17.51 -7.71 0.12
C THR A 106 -18.44 -6.77 0.84
N LYS A 107 -17.91 -5.92 1.74
CA LYS A 107 -18.68 -4.94 2.49
C LYS A 107 -17.80 -3.75 2.85
N LEU A 108 -18.41 -2.55 2.79
CA LEU A 108 -17.80 -1.30 3.21
C LEU A 108 -18.81 -0.50 4.02
N GLU A 109 -18.40 -0.07 5.18
CA GLU A 109 -19.11 0.88 6.03
C GLU A 109 -18.16 2.01 6.36
N LEU A 110 -18.14 3.05 5.51
CA LEU A 110 -17.21 4.17 5.61
C LEU A 110 -17.98 5.48 5.71
N GLU A 111 -17.48 6.36 6.58
CA GLU A 111 -17.89 7.75 6.66
C GLU A 111 -16.85 8.63 5.96
N HIS A 112 -17.32 9.67 5.25
CA HIS A 112 -16.51 10.72 4.67
C HIS A 112 -16.98 12.03 5.30
N THR A 113 -16.26 12.50 6.29
CA THR A 113 -16.73 13.54 7.23
C THR A 113 -16.18 14.93 6.97
N ALA A 114 -15.08 15.04 6.19
CA ALA A 114 -14.47 16.31 5.87
C ALA A 114 -13.99 16.37 4.41
N PRO A 115 -14.12 17.53 3.72
CA PRO A 115 -13.66 17.68 2.34
C PRO A 115 -12.16 17.93 2.30
N THR A 116 -11.49 17.33 1.30
CA THR A 116 -10.08 17.61 0.98
C THR A 116 -9.98 18.26 -0.40
N PRO A 117 -9.41 19.47 -0.54
CA PRO A 117 -9.28 20.17 -1.83
C PRO A 117 -8.15 19.60 -2.69
N VAL A 118 -8.18 19.93 -3.98
CA VAL A 118 -7.08 19.62 -4.93
C VAL A 118 -5.77 20.20 -4.42
N GLY A 119 -4.68 19.40 -4.52
CA GLY A 119 -3.33 19.76 -4.09
C GLY A 119 -2.95 19.23 -2.70
N MET A 120 -3.90 18.75 -1.91
CA MET A 120 -3.64 18.08 -0.63
C MET A 120 -3.57 16.57 -0.80
N THR A 121 -2.94 15.90 0.16
CA THR A 121 -2.79 14.43 0.19
C THR A 121 -3.72 13.81 1.21
N VAL A 122 -4.44 12.77 0.81
CA VAL A 122 -5.21 11.92 1.73
C VAL A 122 -4.44 10.64 1.99
N THR A 123 -4.24 10.32 3.26
CA THR A 123 -3.62 9.07 3.73
C THR A 123 -4.67 8.18 4.38
N CYS A 124 -4.62 6.90 4.05
CA CYS A 124 -5.44 5.86 4.67
C CYS A 124 -4.55 4.89 5.42
N GLU A 125 -4.86 4.66 6.67
CA GLU A 125 -4.32 3.59 7.51
C GLU A 125 -5.34 2.47 7.65
N SER A 126 -4.89 1.22 7.66
CA SER A 126 -5.72 0.04 7.88
C SER A 126 -5.12 -0.89 8.91
N GLU A 127 -5.97 -1.57 9.66
CA GLU A 127 -5.59 -2.64 10.58
C GLU A 127 -6.53 -3.84 10.38
N LEU A 128 -5.97 -5.03 10.19
CA LEU A 128 -6.70 -6.28 10.16
C LEU A 128 -7.12 -6.64 11.59
N VAL A 129 -8.41 -6.51 11.90
CA VAL A 129 -8.94 -6.69 13.26
C VAL A 129 -9.59 -8.05 13.48
N ALA A 130 -10.02 -8.74 12.42
CA ALA A 130 -10.55 -10.10 12.53
C ALA A 130 -10.22 -10.96 11.31
N VAL A 131 -10.00 -12.26 11.55
CA VAL A 131 -9.80 -13.30 10.54
C VAL A 131 -10.72 -14.46 10.86
N GLU A 132 -11.75 -14.69 10.03
CA GLU A 132 -12.75 -15.74 10.19
C GLU A 132 -12.73 -16.65 8.96
N GLY A 133 -11.85 -17.64 8.99
CA GLY A 133 -11.58 -18.48 7.83
C GLY A 133 -11.04 -17.67 6.66
N ARG A 134 -11.84 -17.45 5.61
CA ARG A 134 -11.47 -16.62 4.45
C ARG A 134 -11.97 -15.17 4.53
N LYS A 135 -12.79 -14.83 5.52
CA LYS A 135 -13.30 -13.49 5.74
C LYS A 135 -12.29 -12.69 6.56
N LEU A 136 -11.95 -11.51 6.09
CA LEU A 136 -11.03 -10.55 6.70
C LEU A 136 -11.81 -9.28 7.02
N THR A 137 -11.71 -8.80 8.25
CA THR A 137 -12.32 -7.52 8.65
C THR A 137 -11.23 -6.52 9.02
N PHE A 138 -11.29 -5.36 8.40
CA PHE A 138 -10.36 -4.26 8.62
C PHE A 138 -11.06 -3.08 9.26
N LYS A 139 -10.35 -2.39 10.14
CA LYS A 139 -10.65 -1.02 10.54
C LYS A 139 -9.80 -0.09 9.70
N VAL A 140 -10.36 1.01 9.22
CA VAL A 140 -9.66 2.01 8.42
C VAL A 140 -9.88 3.40 8.99
N ALA A 141 -8.84 4.24 8.90
CA ALA A 141 -8.87 5.65 9.23
C ALA A 141 -8.25 6.45 8.09
N LEU A 142 -8.88 7.55 7.71
CA LEU A 142 -8.40 8.43 6.66
C LEU A 142 -8.20 9.83 7.21
N HIS A 143 -7.09 10.45 6.85
CA HIS A 143 -6.75 11.82 7.25
C HIS A 143 -6.04 12.55 6.12
N ASP A 144 -6.09 13.86 6.13
CA ASP A 144 -5.24 14.74 5.34
C ASP A 144 -4.28 15.53 6.25
N GLU A 145 -3.57 16.52 5.70
CA GLU A 145 -2.60 17.34 6.45
C GLU A 145 -3.26 18.23 7.53
N LYS A 146 -4.60 18.32 7.56
CA LYS A 146 -5.37 19.14 8.50
C LYS A 146 -6.09 18.32 9.57
N GLY A 147 -6.28 17.02 9.34
CA GLY A 147 -6.93 16.15 10.31
C GLY A 147 -7.71 15.00 9.69
N PRO A 148 -8.58 14.34 10.48
CA PRO A 148 -9.36 13.21 10.01
C PRO A 148 -10.37 13.64 8.94
N VAL A 149 -10.47 12.84 7.88
CA VAL A 149 -11.42 13.03 6.78
C VAL A 149 -12.44 11.91 6.67
N GLY A 150 -12.22 10.79 7.33
CA GLY A 150 -13.16 9.68 7.32
C GLY A 150 -12.61 8.43 8.00
N GLY A 151 -13.39 7.35 7.94
CA GLY A 151 -13.00 6.06 8.49
C GLY A 151 -14.16 5.10 8.58
N GLY A 152 -13.90 3.89 9.09
CA GLY A 152 -14.90 2.87 9.26
C GLY A 152 -14.37 1.45 9.18
N THR A 153 -15.16 0.55 8.57
CA THR A 153 -14.81 -0.87 8.43
C THR A 153 -14.90 -1.34 6.99
N HIS A 154 -14.03 -2.30 6.65
CA HIS A 154 -14.01 -2.95 5.34
C HIS A 154 -13.87 -4.46 5.51
N GLU A 155 -14.78 -5.23 4.91
CA GLU A 155 -14.68 -6.68 4.86
C GLU A 155 -14.19 -7.14 3.49
N ARG A 156 -13.26 -8.09 3.50
CA ARG A 156 -12.71 -8.73 2.30
C ARG A 156 -12.79 -10.24 2.43
N PHE A 157 -12.79 -10.92 1.29
CA PHE A 157 -12.83 -12.38 1.25
C PHE A 157 -11.65 -12.93 0.45
N VAL A 158 -10.90 -13.86 1.02
CA VAL A 158 -9.75 -14.49 0.37
C VAL A 158 -10.23 -15.42 -0.74
N VAL A 159 -9.67 -15.27 -1.93
CA VAL A 159 -10.00 -16.05 -3.12
C VAL A 159 -8.74 -16.62 -3.77
N ASN A 160 -8.89 -17.71 -4.51
CA ASN A 160 -7.87 -18.10 -5.47
C ASN A 160 -8.10 -17.33 -6.78
N ASP A 161 -7.12 -16.55 -7.20
CA ASP A 161 -7.25 -15.60 -8.30
C ASP A 161 -7.70 -16.25 -9.60
N ALA A 162 -7.07 -17.37 -9.99
CA ALA A 162 -7.39 -18.07 -11.24
C ALA A 162 -8.82 -18.63 -11.23
N LYS A 163 -9.25 -19.27 -10.13
CA LYS A 163 -10.61 -19.80 -10.00
C LYS A 163 -11.66 -18.70 -9.97
N PHE A 164 -11.35 -17.58 -9.29
CA PHE A 164 -12.28 -16.46 -9.19
C PHE A 164 -12.45 -15.76 -10.53
N ALA A 165 -11.34 -15.52 -11.26
CA ALA A 165 -11.38 -14.96 -12.61
C ALA A 165 -12.15 -15.86 -13.61
N ALA A 166 -11.89 -17.17 -13.59
CA ALA A 166 -12.60 -18.13 -14.45
C ALA A 166 -14.11 -18.15 -14.17
N LYS A 167 -14.52 -18.07 -12.88
CA LYS A 167 -15.94 -17.96 -12.51
C LYS A 167 -16.58 -16.66 -13.00
N ALA A 168 -15.84 -15.54 -12.96
CA ALA A 168 -16.34 -14.28 -13.48
C ALA A 168 -16.51 -14.33 -15.01
N GLU A 169 -15.53 -14.88 -15.72
CA GLU A 169 -15.56 -15.03 -17.19
C GLU A 169 -16.69 -15.91 -17.67
N ALA A 170 -16.97 -17.01 -16.96
CA ALA A 170 -18.08 -17.93 -17.25
C ALA A 170 -19.48 -17.29 -17.21
N LYS A 171 -19.62 -16.05 -16.72
CA LYS A 171 -20.89 -15.30 -16.75
C LYS A 171 -21.18 -14.65 -18.10
N LYS A 172 -20.24 -14.64 -19.01
CA LYS A 172 -20.42 -14.04 -20.35
C LYS A 172 -21.18 -14.97 -21.32
N GLY A 173 -21.49 -16.19 -20.91
CA GLY A 173 -22.21 -17.21 -21.70
C GLY A 173 -21.27 -18.21 -22.26
#